data_969500514caf86f4e92d5ba15bebe8df
#
_entry.id   969500514caf86f4e92d5ba15bebe8df
#
_cell.length_a   1.000
_cell.length_b   1.000
_cell.length_c   1.000
_cell.angle_alpha   90.00
_cell.angle_beta   90.00
_cell.angle_gamma   90.00
#
_symmetry.space_group_name_H-M   'P 1'
#
loop_
_entity.id
_entity.type
_entity.pdbx_description
1 polymer ?
#
loop_
_entity_poly.entity_id
_entity_poly.type
_entity_poly.pdbx_seq_one_letter_code
_entity_poly.pdbx_strand_id
1 'polypeptide(L)'
;MTTPLIHPQFDPVAIALGPLAIHWYGLMYLLAFGAFYLVGRYQIHGRFDPQRSGLTLKDLEDLLFLGALGVVIGGRLGYVLFYQPGYYLTHPLEILAVWQGGMAFHGGLLGVILVMVWFGQRRLHIAQGARFADRFWAVADYVAPLVPLGLAAGRLGNFINGELWGRVADPAVIPWAMVFPQSGTDLPRHPSQLYQFLGEGLILFWILFWLSRRPKPRGVLACSFLIGYGLLRFLAEFGREPDAFLGLLALGGGEGLSLALSMGQWLSLPMILLGLIGIRVCMRSRP
;
A
#
# COMPACT_ATOMS: atom_id res chain seq x y z
N MET A 1 -21.67 28.95 14.00
CA MET A 1 -20.54 28.60 13.11
C MET A 1 -19.65 27.65 13.89
N THR A 2 -19.52 26.44 13.43
CA THR A 2 -18.59 25.46 14.04
C THR A 2 -17.17 25.86 13.71
N THR A 3 -16.33 26.14 14.71
CA THR A 3 -14.90 26.37 14.49
C THR A 3 -14.29 25.10 13.91
N PRO A 4 -13.57 25.19 12.78
CA PRO A 4 -12.94 24.00 12.19
C PRO A 4 -11.87 23.44 13.11
N LEU A 5 -11.67 22.14 13.08
CA LEU A 5 -10.55 21.51 13.78
C LEU A 5 -9.24 21.98 13.15
N ILE A 6 -8.20 22.11 13.97
CA ILE A 6 -6.86 22.45 13.50
C ILE A 6 -5.96 21.22 13.70
N HIS A 7 -5.18 20.86 12.68
CA HIS A 7 -4.20 19.78 12.78
C HIS A 7 -3.17 20.08 13.89
N PRO A 8 -2.85 19.13 14.78
CA PRO A 8 -2.02 19.37 15.97
C PRO A 8 -0.58 19.81 15.70
N GLN A 9 -0.13 19.84 14.45
CA GLN A 9 1.23 20.23 14.05
C GLN A 9 2.31 19.50 14.86
N PHE A 10 2.29 18.17 14.79
CA PHE A 10 3.32 17.36 15.46
C PHE A 10 4.72 17.74 14.96
N ASP A 11 5.69 17.76 15.88
CA ASP A 11 7.08 17.83 15.49
C ASP A 11 7.42 16.60 14.62
N PRO A 12 8.00 16.75 13.41
CA PRO A 12 8.42 15.63 12.60
C PRO A 12 9.42 14.69 13.29
N VAL A 13 10.17 15.22 14.26
CA VAL A 13 11.10 14.45 15.10
C VAL A 13 10.35 13.88 16.30
N ALA A 14 10.18 12.58 16.35
CA ALA A 14 9.53 11.88 17.46
C ALA A 14 10.43 11.83 18.70
N ILE A 15 11.72 11.57 18.53
CA ILE A 15 12.70 11.42 19.60
C ILE A 15 14.02 12.07 19.15
N ALA A 16 14.52 13.04 19.93
CA ALA A 16 15.83 13.64 19.73
C ALA A 16 16.83 13.06 20.76
N LEU A 17 17.90 12.42 20.29
CA LEU A 17 18.97 11.86 21.11
C LEU A 17 20.31 12.51 20.72
N GLY A 18 20.52 13.74 21.17
CA GLY A 18 21.68 14.53 20.77
C GLY A 18 21.72 14.77 19.26
N PRO A 19 22.74 14.32 18.52
CA PRO A 19 22.82 14.51 17.08
C PRO A 19 21.89 13.56 16.27
N LEU A 20 21.28 12.56 16.93
CA LEU A 20 20.39 11.61 16.30
C LEU A 20 18.93 12.03 16.45
N ALA A 21 18.24 12.22 15.32
CA ALA A 21 16.81 12.52 15.29
C ALA A 21 16.06 11.31 14.72
N ILE A 22 15.15 10.74 15.51
CA ILE A 22 14.25 9.67 15.07
C ILE A 22 12.95 10.33 14.63
N HIS A 23 12.67 10.26 13.34
CA HIS A 23 11.45 10.82 12.75
C HIS A 23 10.26 9.86 12.89
N TRP A 24 9.06 10.40 13.00
CA TRP A 24 7.81 9.60 13.01
C TRP A 24 7.70 8.65 11.83
N TYR A 25 8.15 9.07 10.65
CA TYR A 25 8.16 8.19 9.47
C TYR A 25 8.95 6.90 9.69
N GLY A 26 10.12 7.00 10.31
CA GLY A 26 10.94 5.83 10.67
C GLY A 26 10.22 4.91 11.66
N LEU A 27 9.54 5.48 12.66
CA LEU A 27 8.73 4.72 13.61
C LEU A 27 7.54 4.03 12.93
N MET A 28 6.90 4.66 11.95
CA MET A 28 5.82 4.05 11.19
C MET A 28 6.32 2.87 10.34
N TYR A 29 7.51 2.93 9.77
CA TYR A 29 8.14 1.77 9.12
C TYR A 29 8.40 0.63 10.10
N LEU A 30 8.93 0.93 11.29
CA LEU A 30 9.14 -0.08 12.33
C LEU A 30 7.81 -0.70 12.79
N LEU A 31 6.77 0.11 12.94
CA LEU A 31 5.43 -0.37 13.26
C LEU A 31 4.89 -1.28 12.15
N ALA A 32 5.05 -0.89 10.87
CA ALA A 32 4.63 -1.69 9.72
C ALA A 32 5.35 -3.05 9.68
N PHE A 33 6.67 -3.06 9.84
CA PHE A 33 7.46 -4.30 9.85
C PHE A 33 7.14 -5.16 11.08
N GLY A 34 7.00 -4.55 12.25
CA GLY A 34 6.60 -5.25 13.48
C GLY A 34 5.22 -5.88 13.34
N ALA A 35 4.24 -5.15 12.82
CA ALA A 35 2.90 -5.66 12.57
C ALA A 35 2.89 -6.79 11.53
N PHE A 36 3.63 -6.63 10.43
CA PHE A 36 3.83 -7.68 9.43
C PHE A 36 4.38 -8.96 10.07
N TYR A 37 5.46 -8.83 10.86
CA TYR A 37 6.08 -9.98 11.52
C TYR A 37 5.13 -10.63 12.54
N LEU A 38 4.51 -9.86 13.44
CA LEU A 38 3.65 -10.40 14.49
C LEU A 38 2.40 -11.10 13.92
N VAL A 39 1.74 -10.49 12.96
CA VAL A 39 0.56 -11.10 12.32
C VAL A 39 0.97 -12.26 11.43
N GLY A 40 2.07 -12.15 10.69
CA GLY A 40 2.61 -13.25 9.89
C GLY A 40 2.99 -14.46 10.76
N ARG A 41 3.67 -14.22 11.88
CA ARG A 41 3.97 -15.25 12.88
C ARG A 41 2.68 -15.90 13.45
N TYR A 42 1.68 -15.07 13.76
CA TYR A 42 0.39 -15.58 14.23
C TYR A 42 -0.28 -16.46 13.16
N GLN A 43 -0.20 -16.08 11.88
CA GLN A 43 -0.71 -16.91 10.79
C GLN A 43 0.02 -18.26 10.67
N ILE A 44 1.32 -18.32 10.89
CA ILE A 44 2.12 -19.55 10.83
C ILE A 44 1.83 -20.46 12.04
N HIS A 45 1.78 -19.91 13.27
CA HIS A 45 1.58 -20.68 14.49
C HIS A 45 0.11 -20.87 14.84
N GLY A 46 -0.74 -20.05 14.27
CA GLY A 46 -2.16 -20.04 14.58
C GLY A 46 -2.95 -21.06 13.77
N ARG A 47 -4.25 -21.02 13.95
CA ARG A 47 -5.28 -21.92 13.43
C ARG A 47 -5.58 -21.69 11.93
N PHE A 48 -4.64 -21.14 11.19
CA PHE A 48 -4.76 -20.99 9.75
C PHE A 48 -4.36 -22.31 9.09
N ASP A 49 -5.08 -22.68 8.04
CA ASP A 49 -4.86 -23.91 7.30
C ASP A 49 -3.36 -24.15 7.01
N PRO A 50 -2.72 -25.16 7.66
CA PRO A 50 -1.30 -25.47 7.43
C PRO A 50 -0.98 -25.83 5.98
N GLN A 51 -1.99 -26.26 5.21
CA GLN A 51 -1.82 -26.59 3.79
C GLN A 51 -1.66 -25.35 2.93
N ARG A 52 -2.02 -24.16 3.47
CA ARG A 52 -1.92 -22.90 2.73
C ARG A 52 -0.55 -22.27 2.77
N SER A 53 0.05 -22.20 3.94
CA SER A 53 1.26 -21.43 4.07
C SER A 53 2.49 -22.22 3.63
N GLY A 54 2.64 -23.47 4.06
CA GLY A 54 3.89 -24.23 3.87
C GLY A 54 5.13 -23.42 4.29
N LEU A 55 4.92 -22.30 4.99
CA LEU A 55 5.93 -21.31 5.37
C LEU A 55 6.36 -21.52 6.81
N THR A 56 7.66 -21.46 7.04
CA THR A 56 8.28 -21.46 8.36
C THR A 56 8.47 -20.03 8.87
N LEU A 57 8.83 -19.87 10.15
CA LEU A 57 9.19 -18.55 10.70
C LEU A 57 10.39 -17.95 9.97
N LYS A 58 11.38 -18.77 9.60
CA LYS A 58 12.53 -18.33 8.83
C LYS A 58 12.11 -17.79 7.46
N ASP A 59 11.13 -18.43 6.82
CA ASP A 59 10.58 -17.94 5.56
C ASP A 59 9.88 -16.59 5.70
N LEU A 60 9.22 -16.34 6.84
CA LEU A 60 8.63 -15.03 7.15
C LEU A 60 9.70 -13.95 7.30
N GLU A 61 10.79 -14.26 8.02
CA GLU A 61 11.92 -13.34 8.22
C GLU A 61 12.61 -13.03 6.87
N ASP A 62 12.87 -14.06 6.08
CA ASP A 62 13.44 -13.92 4.73
C ASP A 62 12.51 -13.11 3.81
N LEU A 63 11.18 -13.33 3.84
CA LEU A 63 10.21 -12.56 3.06
C LEU A 63 10.17 -11.09 3.49
N LEU A 64 10.21 -10.81 4.80
CA LEU A 64 10.23 -9.45 5.31
C LEU A 64 11.50 -8.71 4.85
N PHE A 65 12.66 -9.34 5.03
CA PHE A 65 13.95 -8.76 4.63
C PHE A 65 14.03 -8.54 3.12
N LEU A 66 13.76 -9.58 2.33
CA LEU A 66 13.82 -9.51 0.87
C LEU A 66 12.74 -8.59 0.30
N GLY A 67 11.56 -8.55 0.92
CA GLY A 67 10.50 -7.62 0.56
C GLY A 67 10.92 -6.16 0.74
N ALA A 68 11.51 -5.83 1.90
CA ALA A 68 12.05 -4.51 2.16
C ALA A 68 13.16 -4.15 1.16
N LEU A 69 14.07 -5.08 0.88
CA LEU A 69 15.13 -4.91 -0.10
C LEU A 69 14.54 -4.71 -1.52
N GLY A 70 13.50 -5.48 -1.87
CA GLY A 70 12.78 -5.35 -3.13
C GLY A 70 12.12 -3.99 -3.31
N VAL A 71 11.52 -3.42 -2.23
CA VAL A 71 11.00 -2.05 -2.24
C VAL A 71 12.09 -1.04 -2.52
N VAL A 72 13.23 -1.12 -1.80
CA VAL A 72 14.32 -0.15 -1.92
C VAL A 72 14.98 -0.23 -3.31
N ILE A 73 15.41 -1.42 -3.72
CA ILE A 73 16.08 -1.60 -5.02
C ILE A 73 15.12 -1.31 -6.17
N GLY A 74 13.91 -1.87 -6.13
CA GLY A 74 12.92 -1.67 -7.17
C GLY A 74 12.49 -0.20 -7.26
N GLY A 75 12.24 0.46 -6.12
CA GLY A 75 11.88 1.87 -6.06
C GLY A 75 12.97 2.76 -6.64
N ARG A 76 14.23 2.51 -6.29
CA ARG A 76 15.36 3.27 -6.81
C ARG A 76 15.58 3.04 -8.31
N LEU A 77 15.61 1.79 -8.75
CA LEU A 77 15.75 1.47 -10.17
C LEU A 77 14.58 2.03 -11.00
N GLY A 78 13.35 1.93 -10.48
CA GLY A 78 12.20 2.53 -11.14
C GLY A 78 12.32 4.06 -11.29
N TYR A 79 12.83 4.75 -10.27
CA TYR A 79 13.09 6.18 -10.36
C TYR A 79 14.17 6.52 -11.38
N VAL A 80 15.30 5.83 -11.32
CA VAL A 80 16.44 5.99 -12.24
C VAL A 80 15.99 5.80 -13.69
N LEU A 81 15.25 4.72 -13.98
CA LEU A 81 14.90 4.34 -15.35
C LEU A 81 13.78 5.20 -15.95
N PHE A 82 12.82 5.62 -15.15
CA PHE A 82 11.60 6.26 -15.67
C PHE A 82 11.53 7.76 -15.44
N TYR A 83 12.23 8.30 -14.42
CA TYR A 83 12.12 9.71 -14.07
C TYR A 83 13.34 10.52 -14.51
N GLN A 84 14.56 10.00 -14.37
CA GLN A 84 15.79 10.72 -14.70
C GLN A 84 16.85 9.85 -15.39
N PRO A 85 16.52 9.10 -16.46
CA PRO A 85 17.49 8.20 -17.10
C PRO A 85 18.72 8.94 -17.64
N GLY A 86 18.55 10.11 -18.25
CA GLY A 86 19.67 10.90 -18.79
C GLY A 86 20.67 11.35 -17.73
N TYR A 87 20.19 11.75 -16.56
CA TYR A 87 21.04 12.13 -15.44
C TYR A 87 21.90 10.95 -14.94
N TYR A 88 21.28 9.81 -14.70
CA TYR A 88 21.99 8.66 -14.14
C TYR A 88 22.91 7.93 -15.14
N LEU A 89 22.72 8.15 -16.43
CA LEU A 89 23.71 7.70 -17.44
C LEU A 89 25.05 8.42 -17.29
N THR A 90 25.03 9.68 -16.87
CA THR A 90 26.24 10.49 -16.65
C THR A 90 26.75 10.41 -15.21
N HIS A 91 25.91 10.00 -14.25
CA HIS A 91 26.24 9.89 -12.83
C HIS A 91 25.91 8.49 -12.26
N PRO A 92 26.49 7.39 -12.78
CA PRO A 92 26.06 6.01 -12.45
C PRO A 92 26.28 5.65 -10.98
N LEU A 93 27.25 6.24 -10.29
CA LEU A 93 27.49 5.96 -8.86
C LEU A 93 26.38 6.50 -7.96
N GLU A 94 25.69 7.54 -8.39
CA GLU A 94 24.57 8.10 -7.63
C GLU A 94 23.31 7.22 -7.64
N ILE A 95 23.26 6.21 -8.52
CA ILE A 95 22.19 5.19 -8.48
C ILE A 95 22.12 4.52 -7.10
N LEU A 96 23.26 4.34 -6.44
CA LEU A 96 23.33 3.69 -5.11
C LEU A 96 22.98 4.64 -3.96
N ALA A 97 22.93 5.94 -4.20
CA ALA A 97 22.67 6.94 -3.17
C ALA A 97 21.16 7.05 -2.82
N VAL A 98 20.59 5.97 -2.26
CA VAL A 98 19.17 5.90 -1.87
C VAL A 98 18.77 6.91 -0.80
N TRP A 99 19.73 7.41 -0.01
CA TRP A 99 19.52 8.42 1.03
C TRP A 99 19.26 9.83 0.49
N GLN A 100 19.50 10.07 -0.79
CA GLN A 100 19.20 11.34 -1.46
C GLN A 100 17.73 11.44 -1.93
N GLY A 101 16.91 10.41 -1.66
CA GLY A 101 15.54 10.33 -2.16
C GLY A 101 15.47 9.74 -3.56
N GLY A 102 14.39 10.05 -4.32
CA GLY A 102 14.20 9.52 -5.67
C GLY A 102 13.80 8.04 -5.67
N MET A 103 12.57 7.77 -5.22
CA MET A 103 11.97 6.43 -5.17
C MET A 103 10.66 6.41 -5.95
N ALA A 104 10.51 5.44 -6.85
CA ALA A 104 9.29 5.24 -7.62
C ALA A 104 8.41 4.16 -7.00
N PHE A 105 7.14 4.48 -6.71
CA PHE A 105 6.18 3.54 -6.14
C PHE A 105 6.03 2.26 -7.00
N HIS A 106 5.83 2.43 -8.31
CA HIS A 106 5.65 1.29 -9.21
C HIS A 106 6.90 0.40 -9.29
N GLY A 107 8.09 1.00 -9.20
CA GLY A 107 9.34 0.26 -9.13
C GLY A 107 9.42 -0.58 -7.85
N GLY A 108 9.09 -0.01 -6.70
CA GLY A 108 9.03 -0.73 -5.42
C GLY A 108 8.02 -1.87 -5.44
N LEU A 109 6.81 -1.63 -5.97
CA LEU A 109 5.79 -2.66 -6.13
C LEU A 109 6.28 -3.82 -7.01
N LEU A 110 6.89 -3.51 -8.16
CA LEU A 110 7.46 -4.53 -9.05
C LEU A 110 8.57 -5.31 -8.35
N GLY A 111 9.44 -4.63 -7.59
CA GLY A 111 10.48 -5.27 -6.80
C GLY A 111 9.93 -6.29 -5.80
N VAL A 112 8.87 -5.93 -5.06
CA VAL A 112 8.19 -6.87 -4.14
C VAL A 112 7.56 -8.04 -4.89
N ILE A 113 6.89 -7.80 -6.02
CA ILE A 113 6.30 -8.88 -6.83
C ILE A 113 7.39 -9.86 -7.31
N LEU A 114 8.53 -9.35 -7.78
CA LEU A 114 9.65 -10.18 -8.19
C LEU A 114 10.22 -11.01 -7.03
N VAL A 115 10.33 -10.42 -5.84
CA VAL A 115 10.71 -11.15 -4.63
C VAL A 115 9.71 -12.26 -4.33
N MET A 116 8.42 -11.99 -4.37
CA MET A 116 7.38 -13.00 -4.12
C MET A 116 7.42 -14.14 -5.14
N VAL A 117 7.64 -13.83 -6.42
CA VAL A 117 7.83 -14.82 -7.49
C VAL A 117 9.07 -15.68 -7.20
N TRP A 118 10.21 -15.04 -6.98
CA TRP A 118 11.47 -15.75 -6.69
C TRP A 118 11.34 -16.63 -5.45
N PHE A 119 10.78 -16.09 -4.37
CA PHE A 119 10.58 -16.79 -3.12
C PHE A 119 9.68 -18.02 -3.28
N GLY A 120 8.55 -17.86 -3.97
CA GLY A 120 7.63 -18.95 -4.26
C GLY A 120 8.27 -20.08 -5.05
N GLN A 121 9.15 -19.76 -6.00
CA GLN A 121 9.81 -20.77 -6.84
C GLN A 121 10.97 -21.47 -6.14
N ARG A 122 11.71 -20.79 -5.27
CA ARG A 122 12.97 -21.29 -4.73
C ARG A 122 12.88 -21.79 -3.29
N ARG A 123 11.97 -21.23 -2.49
CA ARG A 123 11.92 -21.51 -1.05
C ARG A 123 10.66 -22.26 -0.62
N LEU A 124 9.54 -22.08 -1.32
CA LEU A 124 8.30 -22.68 -0.88
C LEU A 124 8.26 -24.18 -1.20
N HIS A 125 8.21 -24.99 -0.15
CA HIS A 125 8.12 -26.46 -0.24
C HIS A 125 6.65 -26.88 -0.38
N ILE A 126 6.06 -26.63 -1.55
CA ILE A 126 4.76 -27.16 -1.93
C ILE A 126 4.96 -28.52 -2.62
N ALA A 127 3.92 -29.36 -2.60
CA ALA A 127 3.94 -30.70 -3.21
C ALA A 127 4.65 -30.73 -4.57
N GLN A 128 5.39 -31.81 -4.81
CA GLN A 128 6.07 -32.04 -6.10
C GLN A 128 5.04 -31.95 -7.23
N GLY A 129 5.36 -31.19 -8.28
CA GLY A 129 4.46 -30.96 -9.41
C GLY A 129 3.59 -29.71 -9.33
N ALA A 130 3.68 -28.90 -8.26
CA ALA A 130 2.96 -27.62 -8.18
C ALA A 130 3.37 -26.68 -9.33
N ARG A 131 2.38 -26.08 -9.99
CA ARG A 131 2.59 -25.14 -11.09
C ARG A 131 3.27 -23.86 -10.59
N PHE A 132 3.92 -23.13 -11.49
CA PHE A 132 4.51 -21.82 -11.21
C PHE A 132 3.50 -20.88 -10.51
N ALA A 133 2.29 -20.80 -11.07
CA ALA A 133 1.23 -19.95 -10.52
C ALA A 133 0.81 -20.35 -9.11
N ASP A 134 0.73 -21.65 -8.79
CA ASP A 134 0.33 -22.13 -7.46
C ASP A 134 1.31 -21.69 -6.37
N ARG A 135 2.60 -21.65 -6.70
CA ARG A 135 3.66 -21.21 -5.80
C ARG A 135 3.60 -19.70 -5.56
N PHE A 136 3.41 -18.92 -6.62
CA PHE A 136 3.22 -17.47 -6.51
C PHE A 136 1.98 -17.13 -5.67
N TRP A 137 0.83 -17.74 -5.99
CA TRP A 137 -0.42 -17.49 -5.27
C TRP A 137 -0.36 -17.89 -3.80
N ALA A 138 0.40 -18.92 -3.44
CA ALA A 138 0.58 -19.29 -2.03
C ALA A 138 1.30 -18.20 -1.24
N VAL A 139 2.35 -17.58 -1.81
CA VAL A 139 3.04 -16.44 -1.18
C VAL A 139 2.14 -15.21 -1.18
N ALA A 140 1.47 -14.93 -2.30
CA ALA A 140 0.59 -13.77 -2.43
C ALA A 140 -0.58 -13.81 -1.43
N ASP A 141 -1.22 -14.97 -1.25
CA ASP A 141 -2.30 -15.16 -0.28
C ASP A 141 -1.81 -15.00 1.17
N TYR A 142 -0.57 -15.39 1.44
CA TYR A 142 0.03 -15.21 2.76
C TYR A 142 0.31 -13.72 3.05
N VAL A 143 0.86 -13.00 2.08
CA VAL A 143 1.24 -11.59 2.22
C VAL A 143 0.03 -10.65 2.20
N ALA A 144 -1.00 -10.98 1.40
CA ALA A 144 -2.15 -10.10 1.17
C ALA A 144 -2.81 -9.52 2.43
N PRO A 145 -3.10 -10.28 3.51
CA PRO A 145 -3.68 -9.70 4.73
C PRO A 145 -2.67 -8.89 5.57
N LEU A 146 -1.37 -8.95 5.28
CA LEU A 146 -0.34 -8.22 6.03
C LEU A 146 -0.09 -6.82 5.44
N VAL A 147 -0.28 -6.65 4.13
CA VAL A 147 -0.07 -5.38 3.41
C VAL A 147 -0.87 -4.21 3.98
N PRO A 148 -2.18 -4.34 4.30
CA PRO A 148 -2.97 -3.23 4.81
C PRO A 148 -2.43 -2.59 6.08
N LEU A 149 -1.77 -3.36 6.94
CA LEU A 149 -1.15 -2.81 8.17
C LEU A 149 0.02 -1.86 7.84
N GLY A 150 0.79 -2.18 6.82
CA GLY A 150 1.83 -1.28 6.30
C GLY A 150 1.24 -0.01 5.70
N LEU A 151 0.14 -0.13 4.94
CA LEU A 151 -0.59 1.02 4.41
C LEU A 151 -1.14 1.90 5.54
N ALA A 152 -1.75 1.30 6.58
CA ALA A 152 -2.22 2.03 7.75
C ALA A 152 -1.10 2.83 8.42
N ALA A 153 0.04 2.18 8.71
CA ALA A 153 1.18 2.85 9.33
C ALA A 153 1.69 4.03 8.47
N GLY A 154 1.81 3.85 7.15
CA GLY A 154 2.20 4.92 6.24
C GLY A 154 1.22 6.10 6.25
N ARG A 155 -0.11 5.84 6.24
CA ARG A 155 -1.12 6.90 6.29
C ARG A 155 -1.15 7.65 7.62
N LEU A 156 -0.91 6.93 8.71
CA LEU A 156 -0.75 7.57 10.01
C LEU A 156 0.49 8.48 10.04
N GLY A 157 1.60 8.05 9.44
CA GLY A 157 2.79 8.88 9.26
C GLY A 157 2.51 10.14 8.43
N ASN A 158 1.77 10.01 7.31
CA ASN A 158 1.35 11.18 6.52
C ASN A 158 0.47 12.14 7.33
N PHE A 159 -0.45 11.63 8.16
CA PHE A 159 -1.27 12.47 9.04
C PHE A 159 -0.41 13.20 10.08
N ILE A 160 0.48 12.50 10.77
CA ILE A 160 1.38 13.11 11.76
C ILE A 160 2.23 14.22 11.13
N ASN A 161 2.75 14.00 9.93
CA ASN A 161 3.54 15.03 9.22
C ASN A 161 2.69 16.14 8.58
N GLY A 162 1.36 16.04 8.64
CA GLY A 162 0.47 17.04 8.05
C GLY A 162 0.57 17.14 6.53
N GLU A 163 0.78 16.02 5.85
CA GLU A 163 0.92 15.96 4.39
C GLU A 163 -0.14 15.08 3.72
N LEU A 164 -0.34 15.22 2.41
CA LEU A 164 -1.34 14.47 1.62
C LEU A 164 -2.77 14.65 2.14
N TRP A 165 -3.12 15.86 2.59
CA TRP A 165 -4.47 16.26 2.97
C TRP A 165 -5.46 16.12 1.81
N GLY A 166 -6.74 16.22 2.11
CA GLY A 166 -7.81 16.12 1.14
C GLY A 166 -8.28 17.45 0.57
N ARG A 167 -9.35 17.38 -0.21
CA ARG A 167 -10.04 18.53 -0.80
C ARG A 167 -10.58 19.45 0.28
N VAL A 168 -10.80 20.71 -0.08
CA VAL A 168 -11.49 21.67 0.78
C VAL A 168 -12.89 21.13 1.10
N ALA A 169 -13.31 21.26 2.36
CA ALA A 169 -14.58 20.77 2.86
C ALA A 169 -15.24 21.81 3.76
N ASP A 170 -16.56 21.92 3.67
CA ASP A 170 -17.34 22.77 4.54
C ASP A 170 -17.55 22.10 5.90
N PRO A 171 -17.10 22.71 7.02
CA PRO A 171 -17.30 22.17 8.38
C PRO A 171 -18.79 22.03 8.77
N ALA A 172 -19.69 22.75 8.12
CA ALA A 172 -21.13 22.60 8.35
C ALA A 172 -21.66 21.24 7.81
N VAL A 173 -21.03 20.69 6.75
CA VAL A 173 -21.37 19.40 6.15
C VAL A 173 -20.47 18.29 6.68
N ILE A 174 -19.19 18.59 6.86
CA ILE A 174 -18.16 17.66 7.32
C ILE A 174 -17.60 18.18 8.67
N PRO A 175 -18.23 17.85 9.80
CA PRO A 175 -17.85 18.41 11.11
C PRO A 175 -16.41 18.11 11.54
N TRP A 176 -15.78 17.10 10.96
CA TRP A 176 -14.38 16.72 11.21
C TRP A 176 -13.41 17.28 10.16
N ALA A 177 -13.85 18.18 9.28
CA ALA A 177 -12.94 18.90 8.38
C ALA A 177 -11.91 19.66 9.20
N MET A 178 -10.66 19.62 8.75
CA MET A 178 -9.51 20.08 9.53
C MET A 178 -8.66 21.05 8.70
N VAL A 179 -8.22 22.14 9.34
CA VAL A 179 -7.21 23.03 8.77
C VAL A 179 -5.84 22.39 8.96
N PHE A 180 -5.11 22.26 7.87
CA PHE A 180 -3.71 21.79 7.86
C PHE A 180 -2.80 23.00 7.60
N PRO A 181 -2.11 23.55 8.62
CA PRO A 181 -1.25 24.72 8.43
C PRO A 181 -0.15 24.50 7.39
N GLN A 182 0.30 23.25 7.24
CA GLN A 182 1.29 22.85 6.24
C GLN A 182 0.78 23.03 4.79
N SER A 183 -0.54 23.16 4.58
CA SER A 183 -1.12 23.45 3.26
C SER A 183 -0.90 24.88 2.79
N GLY A 184 -0.43 25.78 3.68
CA GLY A 184 -0.28 27.20 3.40
C GLY A 184 -1.63 27.95 3.26
N THR A 185 -2.75 27.31 3.64
CA THR A 185 -4.10 27.90 3.60
C THR A 185 -4.85 27.61 4.90
N ASP A 186 -5.74 28.53 5.32
CA ASP A 186 -6.61 28.35 6.48
C ASP A 186 -7.94 27.65 6.09
N LEU A 187 -8.00 27.02 4.92
CA LEU A 187 -9.20 26.33 4.44
C LEU A 187 -9.32 24.96 5.10
N PRO A 188 -10.49 24.63 5.69
CA PRO A 188 -10.75 23.29 6.20
C PRO A 188 -10.76 22.27 5.07
N ARG A 189 -10.18 21.11 5.30
CA ARG A 189 -9.98 20.03 4.32
C ARG A 189 -10.37 18.69 4.91
N HIS A 190 -10.70 17.73 4.04
CA HIS A 190 -10.86 16.35 4.45
C HIS A 190 -9.53 15.78 4.99
N PRO A 191 -9.52 15.14 6.17
CA PRO A 191 -8.35 14.39 6.63
C PRO A 191 -8.27 13.04 5.88
N SER A 192 -7.97 13.12 4.58
CA SER A 192 -7.97 11.96 3.67
C SER A 192 -7.01 10.86 4.09
N GLN A 193 -5.93 11.21 4.81
CA GLN A 193 -5.00 10.25 5.39
C GLN A 193 -5.71 9.32 6.37
N LEU A 194 -6.61 9.86 7.21
CA LEU A 194 -7.40 9.07 8.18
C LEU A 194 -8.45 8.19 7.49
N TYR A 195 -9.03 8.65 6.38
CA TYR A 195 -9.95 7.80 5.60
C TYR A 195 -9.23 6.61 5.01
N GLN A 196 -8.02 6.82 4.47
CA GLN A 196 -7.18 5.75 3.92
C GLN A 196 -6.64 4.84 5.02
N PHE A 197 -6.24 5.40 6.17
CA PHE A 197 -5.85 4.62 7.35
C PHE A 197 -6.96 3.64 7.79
N LEU A 198 -8.18 4.15 7.92
CA LEU A 198 -9.33 3.34 8.32
C LEU A 198 -9.75 2.35 7.22
N GLY A 199 -9.92 2.82 5.98
CA GLY A 199 -10.40 2.03 4.85
C GLY A 199 -9.34 1.06 4.34
N GLU A 200 -8.33 1.58 3.67
CA GLU A 200 -7.27 0.80 3.01
C GLU A 200 -6.38 0.04 4.02
N GLY A 201 -6.29 0.55 5.25
CA GLY A 201 -5.56 -0.05 6.35
C GLY A 201 -6.43 -1.00 7.17
N LEU A 202 -7.15 -0.48 8.18
CA LEU A 202 -7.78 -1.30 9.22
C LEU A 202 -8.95 -2.15 8.70
N ILE A 203 -9.90 -1.56 7.96
CA ILE A 203 -11.08 -2.28 7.46
C ILE A 203 -10.64 -3.39 6.52
N LEU A 204 -9.76 -3.08 5.57
CA LEU A 204 -9.24 -4.06 4.62
C LEU A 204 -8.47 -5.17 5.34
N PHE A 205 -7.64 -4.83 6.33
CA PHE A 205 -6.97 -5.82 7.16
C PHE A 205 -7.94 -6.79 7.81
N TRP A 206 -8.95 -6.30 8.50
CA TRP A 206 -9.91 -7.15 9.20
C TRP A 206 -10.72 -8.03 8.25
N ILE A 207 -11.13 -7.51 7.08
CA ILE A 207 -11.81 -8.30 6.05
C ILE A 207 -10.91 -9.45 5.59
N LEU A 208 -9.67 -9.16 5.20
CA LEU A 208 -8.75 -10.18 4.70
C LEU A 208 -8.32 -11.16 5.79
N PHE A 209 -8.09 -10.68 7.00
CA PHE A 209 -7.77 -11.50 8.15
C PHE A 209 -8.89 -12.47 8.47
N TRP A 210 -10.13 -12.02 8.46
CA TRP A 210 -11.30 -12.89 8.66
C TRP A 210 -11.49 -13.86 7.49
N LEU A 211 -11.35 -13.40 6.27
CA LEU A 211 -11.37 -14.24 5.07
C LEU A 211 -10.26 -15.30 5.10
N SER A 212 -9.09 -15.02 5.63
CA SER A 212 -7.96 -15.96 5.69
C SER A 212 -8.22 -17.14 6.65
N ARG A 213 -9.17 -17.01 7.58
CA ARG A 213 -9.54 -18.06 8.55
C ARG A 213 -10.25 -19.25 7.92
N ARG A 214 -10.80 -19.12 6.73
CA ARG A 214 -11.55 -20.19 6.06
C ARG A 214 -10.76 -20.74 4.89
N PRO A 215 -10.77 -22.07 4.64
CA PRO A 215 -10.13 -22.67 3.49
C PRO A 215 -10.67 -22.07 2.19
N LYS A 216 -9.78 -21.67 1.29
CA LYS A 216 -10.11 -21.10 -0.03
C LYS A 216 -9.10 -21.59 -1.09
N PRO A 217 -9.46 -21.61 -2.37
CA PRO A 217 -8.51 -21.85 -3.44
C PRO A 217 -7.37 -20.81 -3.40
N ARG A 218 -6.17 -21.23 -3.80
CA ARG A 218 -5.00 -20.35 -3.89
C ARG A 218 -5.27 -19.20 -4.84
N GLY A 219 -4.80 -18.00 -4.46
CA GLY A 219 -4.99 -16.76 -5.19
C GLY A 219 -6.27 -15.99 -4.83
N VAL A 220 -7.25 -16.63 -4.16
CA VAL A 220 -8.51 -15.96 -3.82
C VAL A 220 -8.28 -14.82 -2.81
N LEU A 221 -7.40 -15.01 -1.84
CA LEU A 221 -7.16 -13.99 -0.82
C LEU A 221 -6.40 -12.78 -1.40
N ALA A 222 -5.39 -13.03 -2.23
CA ALA A 222 -4.66 -11.99 -2.95
C ALA A 222 -5.57 -11.23 -3.93
N CYS A 223 -6.44 -11.92 -4.65
CA CYS A 223 -7.43 -11.28 -5.52
C CYS A 223 -8.46 -10.48 -4.70
N SER A 224 -8.86 -10.96 -3.51
CA SER A 224 -9.73 -10.22 -2.60
C SER A 224 -9.06 -8.93 -2.10
N PHE A 225 -7.74 -8.95 -1.87
CA PHE A 225 -6.98 -7.73 -1.57
C PHE A 225 -7.06 -6.73 -2.73
N LEU A 226 -6.86 -7.16 -3.98
CA LEU A 226 -6.94 -6.26 -5.14
C LEU A 226 -8.32 -5.61 -5.26
N ILE A 227 -9.40 -6.37 -5.07
CA ILE A 227 -10.77 -5.84 -5.09
C ILE A 227 -10.99 -4.87 -3.93
N GLY A 228 -10.68 -5.30 -2.70
CA GLY A 228 -10.94 -4.51 -1.50
C GLY A 228 -10.12 -3.22 -1.49
N TYR A 229 -8.83 -3.30 -1.80
CA TYR A 229 -7.98 -2.12 -1.90
C TYR A 229 -8.45 -1.19 -3.02
N GLY A 230 -8.72 -1.73 -4.22
CA GLY A 230 -9.20 -0.92 -5.34
C GLY A 230 -10.50 -0.19 -5.03
N LEU A 231 -11.48 -0.86 -4.39
CA LEU A 231 -12.75 -0.24 -3.98
C LEU A 231 -12.53 0.86 -2.93
N LEU A 232 -11.78 0.56 -1.86
CA LEU A 232 -11.55 1.51 -0.77
C LEU A 232 -10.71 2.70 -1.24
N ARG A 233 -9.73 2.46 -2.10
CA ARG A 233 -8.94 3.50 -2.75
C ARG A 233 -9.80 4.39 -3.65
N PHE A 234 -10.66 3.80 -4.47
CA PHE A 234 -11.59 4.53 -5.32
C PHE A 234 -12.50 5.45 -4.50
N LEU A 235 -13.03 4.95 -3.38
CA LEU A 235 -13.86 5.73 -2.46
C LEU A 235 -13.08 6.84 -1.76
N ALA A 236 -11.87 6.56 -1.28
CA ALA A 236 -11.04 7.55 -0.60
C ALA A 236 -10.65 8.73 -1.51
N GLU A 237 -10.56 8.52 -2.82
CA GLU A 237 -10.23 9.57 -3.79
C GLU A 237 -11.28 10.68 -3.88
N PHE A 238 -12.54 10.44 -3.51
CA PHE A 238 -13.53 11.51 -3.44
C PHE A 238 -13.20 12.59 -2.41
N GLY A 239 -12.56 12.19 -1.31
CA GLY A 239 -12.09 13.12 -0.28
C GLY A 239 -10.66 13.60 -0.46
N ARG A 240 -9.88 12.99 -1.35
CA ARG A 240 -8.47 13.33 -1.57
C ARG A 240 -8.34 14.48 -2.59
N GLU A 241 -7.35 15.35 -2.38
CA GLU A 241 -6.97 16.33 -3.39
C GLU A 241 -6.18 15.62 -4.51
N PRO A 242 -6.59 15.77 -5.79
CA PRO A 242 -5.84 15.20 -6.91
C PRO A 242 -4.45 15.79 -7.00
N ASP A 243 -3.47 15.00 -7.45
CA ASP A 243 -2.12 15.48 -7.66
C ASP A 243 -2.12 16.61 -8.71
N ALA A 244 -1.55 17.78 -8.37
CA ALA A 244 -1.68 19.02 -9.12
C ALA A 244 -1.23 18.92 -10.59
N PHE A 245 -0.29 18.01 -10.92
CA PHE A 245 0.24 17.85 -12.28
C PHE A 245 -0.56 16.84 -13.13
N LEU A 246 -1.45 16.03 -12.53
CA LEU A 246 -2.28 15.04 -13.25
C LEU A 246 -3.74 15.49 -13.41
N GLY A 247 -4.25 16.30 -12.48
CA GLY A 247 -5.60 16.79 -12.48
C GLY A 247 -6.69 15.70 -12.53
N LEU A 248 -7.83 16.02 -13.12
CA LEU A 248 -8.90 15.07 -13.41
C LEU A 248 -8.82 14.69 -14.90
N LEU A 249 -8.72 13.41 -15.18
CA LEU A 249 -8.80 12.89 -16.55
C LEU A 249 -10.27 12.69 -16.93
N ALA A 250 -10.76 13.49 -17.88
CA ALA A 250 -12.11 13.37 -18.40
C ALA A 250 -12.16 12.41 -19.60
N LEU A 251 -13.06 11.44 -19.56
CA LEU A 251 -13.46 10.68 -20.75
C LEU A 251 -14.64 11.41 -21.44
N GLY A 252 -14.41 11.89 -22.65
CA GLY A 252 -15.42 12.50 -23.50
C GLY A 252 -15.33 14.02 -23.58
N GLY A 253 -14.97 14.55 -24.77
CA GLY A 253 -14.98 15.96 -25.13
C GLY A 253 -16.27 16.31 -25.89
N GLY A 254 -17.44 16.31 -25.25
CA GLY A 254 -18.72 16.70 -25.83
C GLY A 254 -19.70 17.12 -24.76
N GLU A 255 -20.76 17.84 -25.10
CA GLU A 255 -21.83 18.33 -24.22
C GLU A 255 -22.64 17.18 -23.57
N GLY A 256 -21.99 16.22 -22.91
CA GLY A 256 -22.57 15.09 -22.22
C GLY A 256 -21.82 14.80 -20.95
N LEU A 257 -22.33 13.88 -20.13
CA LEU A 257 -21.81 13.45 -18.83
C LEU A 257 -20.31 13.16 -18.90
N SER A 258 -19.47 14.13 -18.59
CA SER A 258 -18.01 13.95 -18.50
C SER A 258 -17.68 13.31 -17.16
N LEU A 259 -17.38 12.03 -17.15
CA LEU A 259 -16.82 11.33 -15.99
C LEU A 259 -15.36 11.77 -15.78
N ALA A 260 -15.19 12.81 -14.98
CA ALA A 260 -13.85 13.27 -14.57
C ALA A 260 -13.38 12.45 -13.37
N LEU A 261 -12.53 11.45 -13.59
CA LEU A 261 -11.94 10.61 -12.55
C LEU A 261 -10.52 11.04 -12.24
N SER A 262 -10.10 10.93 -10.97
CA SER A 262 -8.71 11.11 -10.59
C SER A 262 -7.85 9.94 -11.11
N MET A 263 -6.53 10.15 -11.22
CA MET A 263 -5.60 9.08 -11.58
C MET A 263 -5.70 7.89 -10.61
N GLY A 264 -5.91 8.15 -9.30
CA GLY A 264 -6.11 7.09 -8.30
C GLY A 264 -7.36 6.26 -8.57
N GLN A 265 -8.46 6.88 -9.01
CA GLN A 265 -9.68 6.18 -9.42
C GLN A 265 -9.46 5.36 -10.69
N TRP A 266 -8.80 5.94 -11.71
CA TRP A 266 -8.45 5.22 -12.93
C TRP A 266 -7.61 3.97 -12.69
N LEU A 267 -6.61 4.05 -11.83
CA LEU A 267 -5.75 2.90 -11.47
C LEU A 267 -6.47 1.87 -10.60
N SER A 268 -7.51 2.29 -9.86
CA SER A 268 -8.30 1.37 -9.03
C SER A 268 -9.20 0.45 -9.84
N LEU A 269 -9.75 0.92 -10.97
CA LEU A 269 -10.65 0.13 -11.82
C LEU A 269 -10.01 -1.15 -12.37
N PRO A 270 -8.82 -1.12 -13.01
CA PRO A 270 -8.16 -2.34 -13.45
C PRO A 270 -7.78 -3.27 -12.29
N MET A 271 -7.45 -2.76 -11.11
CA MET A 271 -7.17 -3.61 -9.94
C MET A 271 -8.42 -4.40 -9.54
N ILE A 272 -9.59 -3.75 -9.47
CA ILE A 272 -10.87 -4.40 -9.17
C ILE A 272 -11.18 -5.46 -10.23
N LEU A 273 -11.05 -5.10 -11.51
CA LEU A 273 -11.32 -6.01 -12.61
C LEU A 273 -10.41 -7.24 -12.60
N LEU A 274 -9.10 -7.04 -12.43
CA LEU A 274 -8.12 -8.13 -12.32
C LEU A 274 -8.40 -9.02 -11.11
N GLY A 275 -8.80 -8.44 -9.98
CA GLY A 275 -9.20 -9.18 -8.79
C GLY A 275 -10.43 -10.07 -9.05
N LEU A 276 -11.46 -9.53 -9.71
CA LEU A 276 -12.69 -10.27 -10.06
C LEU A 276 -12.41 -11.42 -11.05
N ILE A 277 -11.63 -11.15 -12.10
CA ILE A 277 -11.20 -12.15 -13.06
C ILE A 277 -10.38 -13.24 -12.36
N GLY A 278 -9.41 -12.81 -11.51
CA GLY A 278 -8.55 -13.72 -10.76
C GLY A 278 -9.33 -14.66 -9.86
N ILE A 279 -10.33 -14.15 -9.10
CA ILE A 279 -11.20 -15.00 -8.28
C ILE A 279 -11.91 -16.04 -9.15
N ARG A 280 -12.47 -15.64 -10.29
CA ARG A 280 -13.14 -16.58 -11.20
C ARG A 280 -12.20 -17.69 -11.69
N VAL A 281 -10.99 -17.31 -12.10
CA VAL A 281 -9.97 -18.26 -12.56
C VAL A 281 -9.56 -19.22 -11.43
N CYS A 282 -9.25 -18.69 -10.25
CA CYS A 282 -8.86 -19.50 -9.09
C CYS A 282 -9.96 -20.45 -8.61
N MET A 283 -11.24 -20.04 -8.71
CA MET A 283 -12.36 -20.88 -8.34
C MET A 283 -12.66 -22.01 -9.36
N ARG A 284 -12.38 -21.79 -10.66
CA ARG A 284 -12.53 -22.79 -11.71
C ARG A 284 -11.40 -23.82 -11.73
N SER A 285 -10.23 -23.45 -11.25
CA SER A 285 -9.04 -24.32 -11.21
C SER A 285 -9.07 -25.33 -10.05
N ARG A 286 -10.26 -25.61 -9.45
CA ARG A 286 -10.41 -26.69 -8.49
C ARG A 286 -10.23 -28.04 -9.23
N PRO A 287 -9.35 -28.92 -8.72
CA PRO A 287 -9.32 -30.30 -9.19
C PRO A 287 -10.60 -31.04 -8.79
#